data_4e02246315bdabcccce50be83d5ecfc6
#
_entry.id   4e02246315bdabcccce50be83d5ecfc6
#
_cell.length_a   1.000
_cell.length_b   1.000
_cell.length_c   1.000
_cell.angle_alpha   90.00
_cell.angle_beta   90.00
_cell.angle_gamma   90.00
#
_symmetry.space_group_name_H-M   'P 1'
#
loop_
_entity.id
_entity.type
_entity.pdbx_description
1 polymer ?
#
loop_
_entity_poly.entity_id
_entity_poly.type
_entity_poly.pdbx_seq_one_letter_code
_entity_poly.pdbx_strand_id
1 'polypeptide(L)'
;MVETPERDLWDALPDGVVIADGDGRIVRVNATARRMLGNQAHEGAHLVEALTLQDTDAADWFDEVRPYEGLGTRSGVPEQSWLLPDGSEVLVTARLERAAPNTPVVRVALTLRSGRGRARLDRERSDLVATVAHELRSPLTGVKGFVTTLLSKWERLNDDQKKLMLHTVATDAERLSRLITELLDVARIDTGRLPLYRRELDAAAAVERVAESVRAGTSRTITVAAPAGESTVFADPDKFVQVATNLVENAVRHGEGEVSVVLEPGPLGTRMTVDDQGEGIPEALRARVFTKFWKHGTRGGSGLGMYIVNGLVRIHGGELRITDAPGGGARIVVDWPAEDRRS
;
A
#
# COMPACT_ATOMS: atom_id res chain seq x y z
N MET A 1 -21.36 10.70 -36.77
CA MET A 1 -21.20 11.51 -35.54
C MET A 1 -22.53 11.38 -34.80
N VAL A 2 -22.59 10.48 -33.81
CA VAL A 2 -23.81 10.26 -33.02
C VAL A 2 -23.84 11.38 -31.99
N GLU A 3 -24.79 12.31 -32.13
CA GLU A 3 -25.10 13.29 -31.08
C GLU A 3 -25.64 12.50 -29.88
N THR A 4 -24.81 12.32 -28.86
CA THR A 4 -25.26 11.79 -27.57
C THR A 4 -26.14 12.86 -26.94
N PRO A 5 -27.41 12.61 -26.61
CA PRO A 5 -28.27 13.61 -25.99
C PRO A 5 -27.62 14.12 -24.69
N GLU A 6 -27.69 15.40 -24.40
CA GLU A 6 -27.13 16.04 -23.18
C GLU A 6 -27.54 15.28 -21.89
N ARG A 7 -28.69 14.64 -21.91
CA ARG A 7 -29.22 13.84 -20.80
C ARG A 7 -28.38 12.59 -20.53
N ASP A 8 -27.84 11.95 -21.56
CA ASP A 8 -27.03 10.73 -21.42
C ASP A 8 -25.65 11.07 -20.81
N LEU A 9 -25.06 12.20 -21.19
CA LEU A 9 -23.78 12.65 -20.62
C LEU A 9 -23.92 13.02 -19.14
N TRP A 10 -25.03 13.68 -18.77
CA TRP A 10 -25.34 14.06 -17.41
C TRP A 10 -25.52 12.84 -16.48
N ASP A 11 -26.26 11.83 -16.96
CA ASP A 11 -26.50 10.59 -16.22
C ASP A 11 -25.28 9.64 -16.21
N ALA A 12 -24.32 9.83 -17.12
CA ALA A 12 -23.06 9.08 -17.16
C ALA A 12 -22.01 9.57 -16.15
N LEU A 13 -22.23 10.72 -15.47
CA LEU A 13 -21.30 11.23 -14.47
C LEU A 13 -21.16 10.24 -13.31
N PRO A 14 -19.91 9.93 -12.87
CA PRO A 14 -19.67 8.99 -11.78
C PRO A 14 -20.14 9.53 -10.42
N ASP A 15 -20.10 10.86 -10.24
CA ASP A 15 -20.55 11.54 -9.04
C ASP A 15 -22.04 11.88 -9.15
N GLY A 16 -22.76 11.81 -8.03
CA GLY A 16 -24.13 12.34 -7.93
C GLY A 16 -24.10 13.85 -8.04
N VAL A 17 -24.94 14.43 -8.89
CA VAL A 17 -25.06 15.89 -9.05
C VAL A 17 -26.50 16.30 -8.87
N VAL A 18 -26.70 17.32 -8.03
CA VAL A 18 -28.00 17.95 -7.78
C VAL A 18 -27.86 19.46 -7.97
N ILE A 19 -28.74 20.06 -8.72
CA ILE A 19 -28.82 21.53 -8.90
C ILE A 19 -30.19 22.00 -8.41
N ALA A 20 -30.18 22.94 -7.47
CA ALA A 20 -31.39 23.58 -6.98
C ALA A 20 -31.36 25.10 -7.29
N ASP A 21 -32.53 25.70 -7.47
CA ASP A 21 -32.72 27.15 -7.65
C ASP A 21 -32.63 27.94 -6.33
N GLY A 22 -32.89 29.24 -6.40
CA GLY A 22 -32.84 30.12 -5.24
C GLY A 22 -33.93 29.87 -4.19
N ASP A 23 -35.01 29.20 -4.56
CA ASP A 23 -36.10 28.81 -3.68
C ASP A 23 -35.88 27.39 -3.07
N GLY A 24 -34.76 26.77 -3.36
CA GLY A 24 -34.40 25.42 -2.88
C GLY A 24 -35.10 24.28 -3.63
N ARG A 25 -35.67 24.52 -4.81
CA ARG A 25 -36.26 23.46 -5.62
C ARG A 25 -35.22 22.86 -6.56
N ILE A 26 -35.20 21.53 -6.61
CA ILE A 26 -34.29 20.79 -7.49
C ILE A 26 -34.70 21.02 -8.94
N VAL A 27 -33.82 21.65 -9.70
CA VAL A 27 -33.98 21.92 -11.13
C VAL A 27 -33.42 20.74 -11.95
N ARG A 28 -32.32 20.14 -11.50
CA ARG A 28 -31.70 18.98 -12.16
C ARG A 28 -31.07 18.01 -11.17
N VAL A 29 -31.23 16.73 -11.45
CA VAL A 29 -30.61 15.66 -10.66
C VAL A 29 -30.22 14.51 -11.60
N ASN A 30 -28.98 14.02 -11.50
CA ASN A 30 -28.52 12.93 -12.35
C ASN A 30 -28.87 11.54 -11.77
N ALA A 31 -28.71 10.49 -12.58
CA ALA A 31 -29.02 9.12 -12.20
C ALA A 31 -28.22 8.65 -10.98
N THR A 32 -26.97 9.08 -10.83
CA THR A 32 -26.12 8.73 -9.67
C THR A 32 -26.65 9.34 -8.38
N ALA A 33 -27.04 10.63 -8.39
CA ALA A 33 -27.64 11.29 -7.23
C ALA A 33 -28.97 10.63 -6.84
N ARG A 34 -29.83 10.30 -7.82
CA ARG A 34 -31.09 9.57 -7.55
C ARG A 34 -30.87 8.22 -6.89
N ARG A 35 -29.82 7.49 -7.31
CA ARG A 35 -29.48 6.20 -6.68
C ARG A 35 -28.98 6.35 -5.25
N MET A 36 -28.25 7.43 -4.95
CA MET A 36 -27.72 7.70 -3.61
C MET A 36 -28.80 8.23 -2.65
N LEU A 37 -29.60 9.20 -3.09
CA LEU A 37 -30.58 9.90 -2.27
C LEU A 37 -31.96 9.24 -2.28
N GLY A 38 -32.20 8.33 -3.20
CA GLY A 38 -33.50 7.64 -3.33
C GLY A 38 -34.56 8.47 -4.06
N ASN A 39 -35.81 8.02 -3.93
CA ASN A 39 -36.96 8.57 -4.68
C ASN A 39 -37.30 10.02 -4.34
N GLN A 40 -36.79 10.57 -3.23
CA GLN A 40 -37.02 11.95 -2.81
C GLN A 40 -36.25 12.95 -3.68
N ALA A 41 -35.16 12.53 -4.34
CA ALA A 41 -34.34 13.36 -5.20
C ALA A 41 -34.87 13.36 -6.63
N HIS A 42 -35.86 14.17 -6.91
CA HIS A 42 -36.43 14.38 -8.24
C HIS A 42 -36.57 15.86 -8.58
N GLU A 43 -36.66 16.20 -9.85
CA GLU A 43 -36.88 17.56 -10.32
C GLU A 43 -38.20 18.09 -9.75
N GLY A 44 -38.19 19.30 -9.17
CA GLY A 44 -39.29 19.94 -8.48
C GLY A 44 -39.39 19.66 -6.98
N ALA A 45 -38.71 18.63 -6.44
CA ALA A 45 -38.63 18.39 -5.01
C ALA A 45 -37.86 19.48 -4.28
N HIS A 46 -38.10 19.65 -2.98
CA HIS A 46 -37.32 20.57 -2.16
C HIS A 46 -35.97 19.93 -1.77
N LEU A 47 -34.91 20.71 -1.89
CA LEU A 47 -33.54 20.24 -1.58
C LEU A 47 -33.40 19.75 -0.15
N VAL A 48 -34.05 20.41 0.80
CA VAL A 48 -34.07 20.02 2.23
C VAL A 48 -34.71 18.64 2.45
N GLU A 49 -35.74 18.29 1.67
CA GLU A 49 -36.42 17.00 1.77
C GLU A 49 -35.62 15.88 1.07
N ALA A 50 -34.92 16.25 0.00
CA ALA A 50 -34.12 15.30 -0.78
C ALA A 50 -32.75 14.99 -0.16
N LEU A 51 -32.14 15.93 0.57
CA LEU A 51 -30.83 15.78 1.22
C LEU A 51 -31.00 15.39 2.71
N THR A 52 -31.46 14.19 2.97
CA THR A 52 -31.54 13.61 4.33
C THR A 52 -30.16 13.11 4.77
N LEU A 53 -29.20 14.04 4.90
CA LEU A 53 -27.82 13.74 5.26
C LEU A 53 -27.57 14.12 6.72
N GLN A 54 -26.96 13.21 7.48
CA GLN A 54 -26.62 13.46 8.89
C GLN A 54 -25.13 13.29 9.13
N ASP A 55 -24.58 14.00 10.08
CA ASP A 55 -23.24 13.75 10.59
C ASP A 55 -23.23 12.62 11.64
N THR A 56 -22.07 12.39 12.28
CA THR A 56 -21.93 11.37 13.36
C THR A 56 -22.68 11.73 14.63
N ASP A 57 -23.03 12.99 14.82
CA ASP A 57 -23.77 13.51 15.98
C ASP A 57 -25.28 13.70 15.67
N ALA A 58 -25.73 13.17 14.51
CA ALA A 58 -27.09 13.26 13.99
C ALA A 58 -27.54 14.69 13.66
N ALA A 59 -26.61 15.64 13.43
CA ALA A 59 -26.94 16.94 12.91
C ALA A 59 -27.25 16.87 11.40
N ASP A 60 -28.26 17.60 10.95
CA ASP A 60 -28.69 17.63 9.55
C ASP A 60 -27.80 18.55 8.71
N TRP A 61 -27.45 18.11 7.47
CA TRP A 61 -26.61 18.88 6.57
C TRP A 61 -27.17 20.28 6.30
N PHE A 62 -28.48 20.37 6.09
CA PHE A 62 -29.11 21.62 5.69
C PHE A 62 -29.12 22.63 6.85
N ASP A 63 -29.33 22.17 8.08
CA ASP A 63 -29.30 23.00 9.28
C ASP A 63 -27.89 23.52 9.60
N GLU A 64 -26.88 22.70 9.39
CA GLU A 64 -25.49 23.09 9.66
C GLU A 64 -24.90 23.97 8.55
N VAL A 65 -25.10 23.57 7.30
CA VAL A 65 -24.49 24.24 6.15
C VAL A 65 -25.23 25.53 5.77
N ARG A 66 -26.56 25.57 5.89
CA ARG A 66 -27.43 26.69 5.53
C ARG A 66 -27.04 27.31 4.20
N PRO A 67 -27.21 26.59 3.07
CA PRO A 67 -26.64 26.98 1.78
C PRO A 67 -27.22 28.34 1.22
N TYR A 68 -28.40 28.69 1.64
CA TYR A 68 -29.06 29.93 1.20
C TYR A 68 -28.84 31.11 2.16
N GLU A 69 -28.22 30.88 3.31
CA GLU A 69 -27.91 31.86 4.34
C GLU A 69 -26.40 32.15 4.44
N GLY A 70 -26.04 33.11 5.30
CA GLY A 70 -24.66 33.44 5.62
C GLY A 70 -24.08 34.60 4.81
N LEU A 71 -22.74 34.72 4.83
CA LEU A 71 -22.02 35.85 4.24
C LEU A 71 -22.25 35.92 2.73
N GLY A 72 -22.57 37.10 2.24
CA GLY A 72 -22.83 37.37 0.82
C GLY A 72 -21.64 37.11 -0.12
N THR A 73 -20.46 36.88 0.43
CA THR A 73 -19.24 36.50 -0.30
C THR A 73 -18.99 35.00 -0.33
N ARG A 74 -19.76 34.20 0.39
CA ARG A 74 -19.63 32.73 0.42
C ARG A 74 -20.03 32.17 -0.95
N SER A 75 -19.08 31.52 -1.64
CA SER A 75 -19.26 30.95 -2.99
C SER A 75 -19.33 29.43 -3.01
N GLY A 76 -19.12 28.74 -1.87
CA GLY A 76 -19.17 27.29 -1.82
C GLY A 76 -19.09 26.71 -0.42
N VAL A 77 -19.28 25.42 -0.37
CA VAL A 77 -19.12 24.56 0.82
C VAL A 77 -18.00 23.58 0.50
N PRO A 78 -16.93 23.54 1.31
CA PRO A 78 -15.84 22.58 1.10
C PRO A 78 -16.37 21.15 1.24
N GLU A 79 -15.61 20.19 0.72
CA GLU A 79 -15.94 18.77 0.84
C GLU A 79 -16.01 18.35 2.31
N GLN A 80 -17.13 17.76 2.69
CA GLN A 80 -17.42 17.26 4.02
C GLN A 80 -18.02 15.85 3.92
N SER A 81 -17.78 15.02 4.95
CA SER A 81 -18.32 13.67 5.04
C SER A 81 -19.66 13.69 5.78
N TRP A 82 -20.65 13.01 5.21
CA TRP A 82 -22.01 12.89 5.71
C TRP A 82 -22.50 11.44 5.58
N LEU A 83 -23.49 11.08 6.33
CA LEU A 83 -24.14 9.77 6.29
C LEU A 83 -25.49 9.86 5.56
N LEU A 84 -25.72 8.94 4.65
CA LEU A 84 -27.02 8.68 4.06
C LEU A 84 -27.91 7.91 5.06
N PRO A 85 -29.25 7.88 4.86
CA PRO A 85 -30.17 7.16 5.73
C PRO A 85 -29.88 5.66 5.88
N ASP A 86 -29.19 5.06 4.91
CA ASP A 86 -28.75 3.66 4.96
C ASP A 86 -27.42 3.47 5.74
N GLY A 87 -26.89 4.54 6.34
CA GLY A 87 -25.63 4.56 7.07
C GLY A 87 -24.39 4.59 6.17
N SER A 88 -24.53 4.64 4.85
CA SER A 88 -23.38 4.76 3.97
C SER A 88 -22.81 6.18 3.95
N GLU A 89 -21.48 6.29 3.94
CA GLU A 89 -20.77 7.57 3.90
C GLU A 89 -20.79 8.17 2.49
N VAL A 90 -21.08 9.47 2.42
CA VAL A 90 -21.03 10.28 1.20
C VAL A 90 -20.24 11.55 1.45
N LEU A 91 -19.37 11.90 0.50
CA LEU A 91 -18.65 13.17 0.48
C LEU A 91 -19.48 14.18 -0.30
N VAL A 92 -19.77 15.32 0.33
CA VAL A 92 -20.63 16.36 -0.23
C VAL A 92 -19.84 17.64 -0.36
N THR A 93 -19.88 18.27 -1.53
CA THR A 93 -19.41 19.64 -1.76
C THR A 93 -20.49 20.43 -2.46
N ALA A 94 -20.55 21.73 -2.22
CA ALA A 94 -21.52 22.57 -2.89
C ALA A 94 -20.89 23.86 -3.41
N ARG A 95 -21.39 24.31 -4.57
CA ARG A 95 -21.13 25.64 -5.14
C ARG A 95 -22.38 26.47 -5.00
N LEU A 96 -22.21 27.68 -4.47
CA LEU A 96 -23.29 28.69 -4.29
C LEU A 96 -23.13 29.78 -5.35
N GLU A 97 -24.09 29.88 -6.23
CA GLU A 97 -24.08 30.88 -7.30
C GLU A 97 -24.97 32.07 -6.91
N ARG A 98 -24.47 33.28 -7.16
CA ARG A 98 -25.15 34.55 -6.90
C ARG A 98 -25.08 35.40 -8.15
N ALA A 99 -26.09 36.25 -8.40
CA ALA A 99 -26.11 37.16 -9.54
C ALA A 99 -25.02 38.24 -9.43
N ALA A 100 -24.71 38.69 -8.21
CA ALA A 100 -23.65 39.64 -7.88
C ALA A 100 -23.19 39.44 -6.42
N PRO A 101 -22.01 39.96 -6.02
CA PRO A 101 -21.59 39.94 -4.63
C PRO A 101 -22.67 40.53 -3.70
N ASN A 102 -22.86 39.87 -2.54
CA ASN A 102 -23.86 40.26 -1.54
C ASN A 102 -25.33 40.17 -1.98
N THR A 103 -25.64 39.50 -3.09
CA THR A 103 -27.03 39.17 -3.45
C THR A 103 -27.40 37.76 -2.92
N PRO A 104 -28.70 37.44 -2.85
CA PRO A 104 -29.16 36.11 -2.49
C PRO A 104 -28.58 35.02 -3.41
N VAL A 105 -28.47 33.80 -2.90
CA VAL A 105 -28.06 32.63 -3.69
C VAL A 105 -29.18 32.33 -4.70
N VAL A 106 -28.83 32.30 -5.98
CA VAL A 106 -29.77 31.99 -7.07
C VAL A 106 -29.71 30.53 -7.50
N ARG A 107 -28.62 29.85 -7.16
CA ARG A 107 -28.45 28.42 -7.47
C ARG A 107 -27.50 27.77 -6.51
N VAL A 108 -27.80 26.53 -6.14
CA VAL A 108 -26.92 25.62 -5.37
C VAL A 108 -26.65 24.42 -6.23
N ALA A 109 -25.37 24.16 -6.53
CA ALA A 109 -24.94 22.96 -7.23
C ALA A 109 -24.17 22.08 -6.25
N LEU A 110 -24.68 20.86 -5.98
CA LEU A 110 -24.06 19.87 -5.09
C LEU A 110 -23.46 18.74 -5.91
N THR A 111 -22.33 18.24 -5.44
CA THR A 111 -21.80 16.93 -5.86
C THR A 111 -21.76 16.00 -4.67
N LEU A 112 -22.18 14.76 -4.91
CA LEU A 112 -22.18 13.66 -3.94
C LEU A 112 -21.27 12.56 -4.47
N ARG A 113 -20.23 12.25 -3.73
CA ARG A 113 -19.28 11.19 -4.05
C ARG A 113 -19.35 10.10 -3.00
N SER A 114 -19.39 8.83 -3.41
CA SER A 114 -19.37 7.73 -2.45
C SER A 114 -18.13 7.78 -1.56
N GLY A 115 -18.33 7.81 -0.23
CA GLY A 115 -17.26 7.75 0.77
C GLY A 115 -16.60 6.38 0.90
N ARG A 116 -17.11 5.34 0.20
CA ARG A 116 -16.58 3.96 0.29
C ARG A 116 -15.09 3.86 0.00
N GLY A 117 -14.57 4.66 -0.92
CA GLY A 117 -13.13 4.68 -1.23
C GLY A 117 -12.30 5.21 -0.06
N ARG A 118 -12.73 6.27 0.60
CA ARG A 118 -12.06 6.84 1.77
C ARG A 118 -12.18 5.92 2.98
N ALA A 119 -13.37 5.42 3.29
CA ALA A 119 -13.59 4.46 4.37
C ALA A 119 -12.81 3.15 4.16
N ARG A 120 -12.54 2.76 2.91
CA ARG A 120 -11.66 1.64 2.58
C ARG A 120 -10.20 1.98 2.91
N LEU A 121 -9.70 3.15 2.48
CA LEU A 121 -8.33 3.60 2.77
C LEU A 121 -8.09 3.76 4.28
N ASP A 122 -9.06 4.30 5.02
CA ASP A 122 -8.96 4.47 6.46
C ASP A 122 -8.96 3.11 7.18
N ARG A 123 -9.75 2.14 6.71
CA ARG A 123 -9.68 0.76 7.20
C ARG A 123 -8.34 0.10 6.88
N GLU A 124 -7.88 0.18 5.65
CA GLU A 124 -6.57 -0.36 5.25
C GLU A 124 -5.43 0.26 6.08
N ARG A 125 -5.52 1.56 6.41
CA ARG A 125 -4.57 2.23 7.31
C ARG A 125 -4.68 1.74 8.76
N SER A 126 -5.89 1.55 9.27
CA SER A 126 -6.11 1.04 10.62
C SER A 126 -5.64 -0.41 10.77
N ASP A 127 -5.94 -1.26 9.79
CA ASP A 127 -5.48 -2.64 9.73
C ASP A 127 -3.95 -2.71 9.66
N LEU A 128 -3.33 -1.79 8.91
CA LEU A 128 -1.87 -1.64 8.86
C LEU A 128 -1.30 -1.35 10.25
N VAL A 129 -1.83 -0.35 10.96
CA VAL A 129 -1.38 0.03 12.31
C VAL A 129 -1.56 -1.13 13.29
N ALA A 130 -2.69 -1.81 13.24
CA ALA A 130 -2.97 -2.97 14.10
C ALA A 130 -1.99 -4.12 13.85
N THR A 131 -1.69 -4.40 12.57
CA THR A 131 -0.73 -5.44 12.17
C THR A 131 0.69 -5.08 12.63
N VAL A 132 1.14 -3.84 12.42
CA VAL A 132 2.44 -3.34 12.91
C VAL A 132 2.54 -3.51 14.42
N ALA A 133 1.53 -3.09 15.17
CA ALA A 133 1.53 -3.22 16.63
C ALA A 133 1.64 -4.68 17.08
N HIS A 134 0.99 -5.61 16.36
CA HIS A 134 1.05 -7.04 16.66
C HIS A 134 2.45 -7.61 16.37
N GLU A 135 3.04 -7.32 15.19
CA GLU A 135 4.36 -7.80 14.79
C GLU A 135 5.50 -7.25 15.69
N LEU A 136 5.34 -6.03 16.22
CA LEU A 136 6.29 -5.46 17.19
C LEU A 136 6.12 -6.05 18.59
N ARG A 137 4.88 -6.31 19.02
CA ARG A 137 4.59 -6.80 20.38
C ARG A 137 5.17 -8.19 20.63
N SER A 138 5.13 -9.06 19.64
CA SER A 138 5.59 -10.45 19.77
C SER A 138 7.07 -10.53 20.19
N PRO A 139 8.06 -10.01 19.44
CA PRO A 139 9.47 -10.07 19.84
C PRO A 139 9.74 -9.24 21.10
N LEU A 140 9.06 -8.10 21.29
CA LEU A 140 9.22 -7.28 22.49
C LEU A 140 8.81 -8.04 23.76
N THR A 141 7.75 -8.85 23.68
CA THR A 141 7.31 -9.70 24.79
C THR A 141 8.35 -10.78 25.08
N GLY A 142 8.97 -11.38 24.06
CA GLY A 142 10.07 -12.33 24.20
C GLY A 142 11.27 -11.70 24.92
N VAL A 143 11.77 -10.58 24.40
CA VAL A 143 12.87 -9.83 25.02
C VAL A 143 12.57 -9.53 26.48
N LYS A 144 11.42 -8.90 26.77
CA LYS A 144 11.02 -8.54 28.13
C LYS A 144 10.91 -9.76 29.05
N GLY A 145 10.31 -10.85 28.58
CA GLY A 145 10.10 -12.07 29.36
C GLY A 145 11.42 -12.74 29.74
N PHE A 146 12.32 -12.93 28.78
CA PHE A 146 13.62 -13.55 29.03
C PHE A 146 14.53 -12.67 29.89
N VAL A 147 14.57 -11.35 29.66
CA VAL A 147 15.33 -10.42 30.52
C VAL A 147 14.79 -10.43 31.94
N THR A 148 13.47 -10.40 32.15
CA THR A 148 12.87 -10.47 33.48
C THR A 148 13.20 -11.79 34.18
N THR A 149 13.19 -12.91 33.42
CA THR A 149 13.57 -14.23 33.96
C THR A 149 15.02 -14.30 34.35
N LEU A 150 15.93 -13.78 33.51
CA LEU A 150 17.34 -13.69 33.79
C LEU A 150 17.61 -12.88 35.07
N LEU A 151 16.98 -11.70 35.20
CA LEU A 151 17.15 -10.82 36.37
C LEU A 151 16.62 -11.48 37.66
N SER A 152 15.49 -12.16 37.60
CA SER A 152 14.82 -12.71 38.80
C SER A 152 15.33 -14.08 39.23
N LYS A 153 15.95 -14.85 38.30
CA LYS A 153 16.35 -16.25 38.56
C LYS A 153 17.81 -16.54 38.23
N TRP A 154 18.67 -15.51 38.08
CA TRP A 154 20.07 -15.64 37.65
C TRP A 154 20.86 -16.73 38.37
N GLU A 155 20.75 -16.78 39.70
CA GLU A 155 21.45 -17.77 40.53
C GLU A 155 20.90 -19.19 40.40
N ARG A 156 19.69 -19.36 39.87
CA ARG A 156 19.01 -20.63 39.69
C ARG A 156 19.18 -21.23 38.31
N LEU A 157 19.68 -20.44 37.37
CA LEU A 157 19.90 -20.85 35.98
C LEU A 157 21.32 -21.36 35.81
N ASN A 158 21.49 -22.46 35.07
CA ASN A 158 22.79 -22.84 34.60
C ASN A 158 23.27 -22.01 33.42
N ASP A 159 24.56 -22.10 33.07
CA ASP A 159 25.16 -21.25 32.03
C ASP A 159 24.57 -21.51 30.64
N ASP A 160 24.16 -22.74 30.32
CA ASP A 160 23.54 -23.05 29.05
C ASP A 160 22.14 -22.40 28.93
N GLN A 161 21.36 -22.43 30.00
CA GLN A 161 20.08 -21.74 30.07
C GLN A 161 20.23 -20.22 29.93
N LYS A 162 21.23 -19.63 30.62
CA LYS A 162 21.53 -18.17 30.49
C LYS A 162 21.92 -17.83 29.07
N LYS A 163 22.82 -18.62 28.44
CA LYS A 163 23.25 -18.42 27.06
C LYS A 163 22.08 -18.51 26.08
N LEU A 164 21.23 -19.54 26.23
CA LEU A 164 20.04 -19.70 25.38
C LEU A 164 19.09 -18.49 25.47
N MET A 165 18.81 -18.04 26.70
CA MET A 165 17.95 -16.87 26.91
C MET A 165 18.55 -15.60 26.34
N LEU A 166 19.86 -15.36 26.53
CA LEU A 166 20.55 -14.21 25.95
C LEU A 166 20.56 -14.26 24.43
N HIS A 167 20.77 -15.44 23.86
CA HIS A 167 20.72 -15.64 22.42
C HIS A 167 19.32 -15.33 21.86
N THR A 168 18.27 -15.80 22.54
CA THR A 168 16.89 -15.48 22.14
C THR A 168 16.60 -13.98 22.23
N VAL A 169 17.06 -13.31 23.29
CA VAL A 169 16.94 -11.84 23.43
C VAL A 169 17.64 -11.12 22.28
N ALA A 170 18.87 -11.52 21.94
CA ALA A 170 19.61 -10.93 20.82
C ALA A 170 18.86 -11.12 19.49
N THR A 171 18.39 -12.35 19.21
CA THR A 171 17.64 -12.67 17.99
C THR A 171 16.34 -11.87 17.87
N ASP A 172 15.58 -11.75 18.96
CA ASP A 172 14.34 -10.96 18.98
C ASP A 172 14.62 -9.45 18.82
N ALA A 173 15.70 -8.94 19.41
CA ALA A 173 16.12 -7.54 19.25
C ALA A 173 16.55 -7.23 17.82
N GLU A 174 17.31 -8.11 17.17
CA GLU A 174 17.69 -8.00 15.76
C GLU A 174 16.46 -8.05 14.83
N ARG A 175 15.50 -8.95 15.12
CA ARG A 175 14.23 -9.02 14.40
C ARG A 175 13.45 -7.72 14.51
N LEU A 176 13.41 -7.12 15.70
CA LEU A 176 12.72 -5.86 15.95
C LEU A 176 13.37 -4.71 15.16
N SER A 177 14.71 -4.63 15.19
CA SER A 177 15.47 -3.63 14.45
C SER A 177 15.23 -3.73 12.94
N ARG A 178 15.22 -4.96 12.39
CA ARG A 178 14.92 -5.23 10.99
C ARG A 178 13.52 -4.78 10.63
N LEU A 179 12.51 -5.12 11.44
CA LEU A 179 11.13 -4.73 11.20
C LEU A 179 10.93 -3.20 11.20
N ILE A 180 11.59 -2.47 12.10
CA ILE A 180 11.57 -1.01 12.13
C ILE A 180 12.16 -0.44 10.83
N THR A 181 13.29 -0.97 10.37
CA THR A 181 13.93 -0.55 9.12
C THR A 181 13.02 -0.81 7.92
N GLU A 182 12.40 -1.97 7.85
CA GLU A 182 11.42 -2.32 6.80
C GLU A 182 10.22 -1.38 6.78
N LEU A 183 9.68 -1.01 7.95
CA LEU A 183 8.58 -0.06 8.07
C LEU A 183 8.95 1.34 7.59
N LEU A 184 10.16 1.80 7.90
CA LEU A 184 10.67 3.08 7.42
C LEU A 184 10.86 3.07 5.89
N ASP A 185 11.38 1.97 5.33
CA ASP A 185 11.49 1.81 3.88
C ASP A 185 10.12 1.80 3.20
N VAL A 186 9.14 1.07 3.75
CA VAL A 186 7.74 1.11 3.25
C VAL A 186 7.19 2.53 3.24
N ALA A 187 7.33 3.28 4.35
CA ALA A 187 6.84 4.66 4.43
C ALA A 187 7.52 5.59 3.41
N ARG A 188 8.82 5.40 3.15
CA ARG A 188 9.57 6.18 2.16
C ARG A 188 9.19 5.83 0.72
N ILE A 189 8.97 4.55 0.43
CA ILE A 189 8.48 4.04 -0.86
C ILE A 189 7.10 4.62 -1.16
N ASP A 190 6.15 4.53 -0.20
CA ASP A 190 4.78 5.01 -0.36
C ASP A 190 4.70 6.51 -0.64
N THR A 191 5.55 7.29 0.00
CA THR A 191 5.59 8.75 -0.15
C THR A 191 6.43 9.22 -1.33
N GLY A 192 7.12 8.31 -2.04
CA GLY A 192 8.06 8.65 -3.12
C GLY A 192 9.28 9.44 -2.65
N ARG A 193 9.60 9.40 -1.33
CA ARG A 193 10.68 10.18 -0.70
C ARG A 193 11.92 9.36 -0.38
N LEU A 194 12.08 8.18 -1.00
CA LEU A 194 13.29 7.37 -0.80
C LEU A 194 14.45 8.01 -1.58
N PRO A 195 15.49 8.53 -0.90
CA PRO A 195 16.68 9.00 -1.60
C PRO A 195 17.44 7.79 -2.17
N LEU A 196 17.92 7.90 -3.40
CA LEU A 196 18.72 6.87 -4.05
C LEU A 196 20.06 7.46 -4.49
N TYR A 197 21.13 6.78 -4.14
CA TYR A 197 22.51 7.09 -4.55
C TYR A 197 22.96 6.08 -5.60
N ARG A 198 22.40 6.22 -6.82
CA ARG A 198 22.65 5.31 -7.92
C ARG A 198 24.03 5.48 -8.48
N ARG A 199 24.67 4.35 -8.80
CA ARG A 199 25.96 4.27 -9.48
C ARG A 199 26.09 2.94 -10.19
N GLU A 200 27.08 2.82 -11.04
CA GLU A 200 27.46 1.53 -11.60
C GLU A 200 27.90 0.58 -10.49
N LEU A 201 27.39 -0.63 -10.55
CA LEU A 201 27.62 -1.69 -9.57
C LEU A 201 27.86 -3.00 -10.31
N ASP A 202 28.89 -3.72 -9.90
CA ASP A 202 29.09 -5.13 -10.25
C ASP A 202 28.07 -5.99 -9.49
N ALA A 203 27.02 -6.40 -10.23
CA ALA A 203 25.94 -7.20 -9.68
C ALA A 203 26.40 -8.61 -9.27
N ALA A 204 27.33 -9.20 -10.03
CA ALA A 204 27.85 -10.53 -9.73
C ALA A 204 28.58 -10.57 -8.38
N ALA A 205 29.49 -9.63 -8.17
CA ALA A 205 30.21 -9.49 -6.90
C ALA A 205 29.26 -9.18 -5.72
N ALA A 206 28.21 -8.37 -5.95
CA ALA A 206 27.24 -8.05 -4.92
C ALA A 206 26.38 -9.26 -4.54
N VAL A 207 25.87 -10.00 -5.53
CA VAL A 207 25.05 -11.20 -5.32
C VAL A 207 25.85 -12.33 -4.64
N GLU A 208 27.11 -12.52 -5.05
CA GLU A 208 27.97 -13.55 -4.39
C GLU A 208 28.15 -13.24 -2.89
N ARG A 209 28.44 -12.00 -2.52
CA ARG A 209 28.51 -11.58 -1.09
C ARG A 209 27.21 -11.85 -0.33
N VAL A 210 26.05 -11.58 -0.96
CA VAL A 210 24.76 -11.90 -0.37
C VAL A 210 24.60 -13.40 -0.19
N ALA A 211 24.92 -14.20 -1.21
CA ALA A 211 24.82 -15.65 -1.15
C ALA A 211 25.75 -16.24 -0.05
N GLU A 212 26.98 -15.76 0.08
CA GLU A 212 27.90 -16.13 1.16
C GLU A 212 27.32 -15.83 2.54
N SER A 213 26.77 -14.63 2.72
CA SER A 213 26.15 -14.23 3.98
C SER A 213 24.96 -15.13 4.36
N VAL A 214 24.10 -15.44 3.39
CA VAL A 214 22.93 -16.29 3.63
C VAL A 214 23.32 -17.75 3.84
N ARG A 215 24.33 -18.28 3.10
CA ARG A 215 24.89 -19.63 3.31
C ARG A 215 25.37 -19.85 4.75
N ALA A 216 25.93 -18.83 5.38
CA ALA A 216 26.38 -18.93 6.77
C ALA A 216 25.26 -19.22 7.78
N GLY A 217 24.00 -18.89 7.43
CA GLY A 217 22.82 -19.05 8.29
C GLY A 217 21.91 -20.25 7.91
N THR A 218 22.25 -21.03 6.87
CA THR A 218 21.39 -22.12 6.39
C THR A 218 22.20 -23.34 5.97
N SER A 219 21.58 -24.52 6.07
CA SER A 219 22.13 -25.76 5.50
C SER A 219 21.76 -25.97 4.02
N ARG A 220 21.02 -25.07 3.42
CA ARG A 220 20.58 -25.19 2.02
C ARG A 220 21.70 -24.82 1.06
N THR A 221 21.76 -25.53 -0.06
CA THR A 221 22.66 -25.18 -1.15
C THR A 221 22.17 -23.91 -1.85
N ILE A 222 23.05 -22.91 -1.98
CA ILE A 222 22.77 -21.69 -2.73
C ILE A 222 23.85 -21.58 -3.81
N THR A 223 23.45 -21.61 -5.09
CA THR A 223 24.36 -21.45 -6.22
C THR A 223 24.18 -20.08 -6.85
N VAL A 224 25.30 -19.51 -7.30
CA VAL A 224 25.30 -18.24 -8.05
C VAL A 224 25.98 -18.50 -9.39
N ALA A 225 25.30 -18.21 -10.47
CA ALA A 225 25.84 -18.27 -11.82
C ALA A 225 25.80 -16.88 -12.47
N ALA A 226 26.94 -16.39 -12.88
CA ALA A 226 27.08 -15.14 -13.63
C ALA A 226 27.91 -15.40 -14.89
N PRO A 227 27.59 -14.82 -16.05
CA PRO A 227 28.42 -14.94 -17.23
C PRO A 227 29.80 -14.30 -16.96
N ALA A 228 30.83 -14.87 -17.61
CA ALA A 228 32.13 -14.24 -17.61
C ALA A 228 32.05 -12.93 -18.43
N GLY A 229 31.99 -11.78 -17.76
CA GLY A 229 31.84 -10.46 -18.35
C GLY A 229 30.86 -9.59 -17.57
N GLU A 230 30.57 -8.43 -18.07
CA GLU A 230 29.90 -7.34 -17.36
C GLU A 230 28.45 -7.65 -16.92
N SER A 231 28.29 -7.96 -15.63
CA SER A 231 26.98 -7.93 -14.96
C SER A 231 26.80 -6.58 -14.25
N THR A 232 26.91 -5.50 -15.02
CA THR A 232 26.80 -4.14 -14.47
C THR A 232 25.33 -3.72 -14.37
N VAL A 233 24.96 -3.13 -13.24
CA VAL A 233 23.66 -2.50 -13.02
C VAL A 233 23.83 -1.06 -12.56
N PHE A 234 22.93 -0.17 -12.94
CA PHE A 234 22.89 1.21 -12.44
C PHE A 234 21.88 1.31 -11.31
N ALA A 235 22.38 1.15 -10.08
CA ALA A 235 21.54 1.07 -8.89
C ALA A 235 22.21 1.70 -7.67
N ASP A 236 21.43 1.95 -6.64
CA ASP A 236 21.93 2.20 -5.28
C ASP A 236 22.44 0.86 -4.71
N PRO A 237 23.74 0.76 -4.34
CA PRO A 237 24.32 -0.51 -3.91
C PRO A 237 23.66 -1.12 -2.69
N ASP A 238 23.29 -0.30 -1.71
CA ASP A 238 22.67 -0.79 -0.48
C ASP A 238 21.26 -1.32 -0.76
N LYS A 239 20.53 -0.64 -1.64
CA LYS A 239 19.18 -1.07 -2.05
C LYS A 239 19.21 -2.27 -2.99
N PHE A 240 20.21 -2.40 -3.85
CA PHE A 240 20.43 -3.60 -4.65
C PHE A 240 20.70 -4.83 -3.75
N VAL A 241 21.64 -4.69 -2.82
CA VAL A 241 21.95 -5.75 -1.82
C VAL A 241 20.70 -6.10 -0.99
N GLN A 242 19.92 -5.12 -0.59
CA GLN A 242 18.66 -5.33 0.15
C GLN A 242 17.66 -6.16 -0.66
N VAL A 243 17.50 -5.87 -1.96
CA VAL A 243 16.64 -6.64 -2.86
C VAL A 243 17.16 -8.08 -3.00
N ALA A 244 18.44 -8.25 -3.30
CA ALA A 244 19.05 -9.58 -3.47
C ALA A 244 18.92 -10.41 -2.18
N THR A 245 19.22 -9.83 -1.01
CA THR A 245 19.08 -10.48 0.30
C THR A 245 17.65 -10.95 0.54
N ASN A 246 16.66 -10.05 0.35
CA ASN A 246 15.25 -10.40 0.53
C ASN A 246 14.80 -11.55 -0.38
N LEU A 247 15.26 -11.57 -1.64
CA LEU A 247 14.90 -12.63 -2.58
C LEU A 247 15.53 -13.96 -2.22
N VAL A 248 16.83 -13.98 -1.89
CA VAL A 248 17.55 -15.20 -1.51
C VAL A 248 17.03 -15.73 -0.17
N GLU A 249 16.82 -14.88 0.85
CA GLU A 249 16.23 -15.29 2.12
C GLU A 249 14.80 -15.84 1.95
N ASN A 250 13.99 -15.26 1.06
CA ASN A 250 12.65 -15.76 0.76
C ASN A 250 12.72 -17.15 0.12
N ALA A 251 13.61 -17.36 -0.85
CA ALA A 251 13.83 -18.65 -1.49
C ALA A 251 14.31 -19.71 -0.46
N VAL A 252 15.19 -19.34 0.47
CA VAL A 252 15.62 -20.22 1.57
C VAL A 252 14.47 -20.51 2.54
N ARG A 253 13.66 -19.56 2.87
CA ARG A 253 12.61 -19.68 3.90
C ARG A 253 11.36 -20.42 3.39
N HIS A 254 10.92 -20.12 2.20
CA HIS A 254 9.65 -20.58 1.64
C HIS A 254 9.78 -21.70 0.63
N GLY A 255 10.92 -21.75 -0.09
CA GLY A 255 11.24 -22.82 -1.02
C GLY A 255 11.74 -24.10 -0.35
N GLU A 256 12.06 -25.08 -1.17
CA GLU A 256 12.71 -26.35 -0.79
C GLU A 256 13.92 -26.59 -1.71
N GLY A 257 14.72 -27.64 -1.43
CA GLY A 257 15.86 -28.03 -2.25
C GLY A 257 16.93 -26.95 -2.40
N GLU A 258 17.47 -26.80 -3.59
CA GLU A 258 18.51 -25.83 -3.94
C GLU A 258 17.90 -24.46 -4.24
N VAL A 259 18.63 -23.39 -3.91
CA VAL A 259 18.34 -22.01 -4.34
C VAL A 259 19.36 -21.65 -5.42
N SER A 260 18.90 -21.28 -6.60
CA SER A 260 19.75 -20.86 -7.72
C SER A 260 19.56 -19.36 -7.99
N VAL A 261 20.67 -18.63 -8.05
CA VAL A 261 20.69 -17.22 -8.47
C VAL A 261 21.46 -17.12 -9.77
N VAL A 262 20.81 -16.64 -10.82
CA VAL A 262 21.42 -16.51 -12.15
C VAL A 262 21.39 -15.03 -12.55
N LEU A 263 22.55 -14.54 -12.99
CA LEU A 263 22.67 -13.22 -13.63
C LEU A 263 22.91 -13.44 -15.12
N GLU A 264 22.20 -12.70 -15.96
CA GLU A 264 22.31 -12.78 -17.41
C GLU A 264 21.97 -11.44 -18.06
N PRO A 265 22.33 -11.18 -19.31
CA PRO A 265 21.85 -10.01 -20.04
C PRO A 265 20.32 -10.02 -20.13
N GLY A 266 19.71 -8.90 -19.83
CA GLY A 266 18.26 -8.72 -19.81
C GLY A 266 17.79 -7.54 -20.66
N PRO A 267 16.48 -7.36 -20.84
CA PRO A 267 15.91 -6.33 -21.73
C PRO A 267 16.19 -4.89 -21.27
N LEU A 268 16.52 -4.70 -19.98
CA LEU A 268 16.83 -3.39 -19.41
C LEU A 268 18.35 -3.21 -19.17
N GLY A 269 19.11 -4.29 -19.22
CA GLY A 269 20.53 -4.36 -18.89
C GLY A 269 20.86 -5.72 -18.30
N THR A 270 20.83 -5.87 -16.98
CA THR A 270 21.12 -7.14 -16.30
C THR A 270 19.85 -7.73 -15.72
N ARG A 271 19.62 -9.01 -15.99
CA ARG A 271 18.55 -9.82 -15.36
C ARG A 271 19.13 -10.62 -14.23
N MET A 272 18.47 -10.56 -13.08
CA MET A 272 18.69 -11.43 -11.92
C MET A 272 17.50 -12.37 -11.78
N THR A 273 17.73 -13.66 -11.80
CA THR A 273 16.73 -14.71 -11.60
C THR A 273 17.04 -15.46 -10.32
N VAL A 274 16.06 -15.60 -9.43
CA VAL A 274 16.18 -16.40 -8.20
C VAL A 274 15.13 -17.51 -8.28
N ASP A 275 15.59 -18.75 -8.25
CA ASP A 275 14.77 -19.97 -8.30
C ASP A 275 14.85 -20.72 -6.97
N ASP A 276 13.74 -21.25 -6.52
CA ASP A 276 13.66 -22.27 -5.47
C ASP A 276 12.99 -23.55 -6.02
N GLN A 277 12.96 -24.60 -5.22
CA GLN A 277 12.35 -25.90 -5.56
C GLN A 277 11.16 -26.25 -4.65
N GLY A 278 10.48 -25.24 -4.08
CA GLY A 278 9.32 -25.43 -3.22
C GLY A 278 8.01 -25.65 -3.98
N GLU A 279 6.90 -25.33 -3.33
CA GLU A 279 5.55 -25.45 -3.92
C GLU A 279 5.26 -24.37 -4.99
N GLY A 280 6.13 -23.35 -5.09
CA GLY A 280 5.93 -22.22 -5.99
C GLY A 280 4.87 -21.24 -5.48
N ILE A 281 4.48 -20.29 -6.35
CA ILE A 281 3.47 -19.26 -6.05
C ILE A 281 2.35 -19.38 -7.07
N PRO A 282 1.16 -19.84 -6.67
CA PRO A 282 0.00 -19.93 -7.56
C PRO A 282 -0.28 -18.62 -8.29
N GLU A 283 -0.62 -18.66 -9.57
CA GLU A 283 -0.81 -17.48 -10.42
C GLU A 283 -1.78 -16.46 -9.79
N ALA A 284 -2.89 -16.94 -9.24
CA ALA A 284 -3.89 -16.12 -8.56
C ALA A 284 -3.35 -15.34 -7.33
N LEU A 285 -2.22 -15.77 -6.76
CA LEU A 285 -1.60 -15.15 -5.60
C LEU A 285 -0.42 -14.23 -5.96
N ARG A 286 0.16 -14.34 -7.18
CA ARG A 286 1.38 -13.60 -7.58
C ARG A 286 1.25 -12.09 -7.43
N ALA A 287 0.08 -11.53 -7.75
CA ALA A 287 -0.18 -10.10 -7.54
C ALA A 287 -0.29 -9.74 -6.04
N ARG A 288 -0.81 -10.65 -5.21
CA ARG A 288 -1.01 -10.43 -3.77
C ARG A 288 0.27 -10.50 -2.95
N VAL A 289 1.27 -11.23 -3.45
CA VAL A 289 2.60 -11.34 -2.79
C VAL A 289 3.24 -9.95 -2.58
N PHE A 290 2.92 -8.99 -3.42
CA PHE A 290 3.42 -7.61 -3.34
C PHE A 290 2.58 -6.69 -2.44
N THR A 291 1.60 -7.21 -1.72
CA THR A 291 0.84 -6.41 -0.75
C THR A 291 1.52 -6.43 0.63
N LYS A 292 1.36 -5.34 1.38
CA LYS A 292 1.96 -5.20 2.72
C LYS A 292 1.42 -6.26 3.67
N PHE A 293 2.32 -6.87 4.46
CA PHE A 293 2.03 -7.91 5.46
C PHE A 293 1.39 -9.18 4.91
N TRP A 294 1.48 -9.39 3.60
CA TRP A 294 0.99 -10.64 3.02
C TRP A 294 1.89 -11.81 3.43
N LYS A 295 1.26 -12.86 3.95
CA LYS A 295 1.92 -14.11 4.35
C LYS A 295 1.15 -15.28 3.77
N HIS A 296 1.87 -16.29 3.32
CA HIS A 296 1.29 -17.56 2.90
C HIS A 296 1.86 -18.67 3.79
N GLY A 297 0.95 -19.43 4.44
CA GLY A 297 1.35 -20.47 5.40
C GLY A 297 1.87 -19.95 6.74
N THR A 298 2.46 -20.84 7.52
CA THR A 298 2.93 -20.59 8.91
C THR A 298 4.41 -20.21 9.00
N ARG A 299 5.16 -20.26 7.90
CA ARG A 299 6.59 -19.95 7.86
C ARG A 299 6.80 -18.44 8.04
N GLY A 300 7.43 -18.07 9.15
CA GLY A 300 7.52 -16.71 9.65
C GLY A 300 8.20 -15.70 8.71
N GLY A 301 7.90 -14.42 8.91
CA GLY A 301 8.43 -13.26 8.21
C GLY A 301 7.57 -12.06 8.54
N SER A 302 8.00 -10.84 8.21
CA SER A 302 7.21 -9.61 8.38
C SER A 302 6.07 -9.49 7.37
N GLY A 303 6.20 -10.13 6.20
CA GLY A 303 5.32 -9.93 5.05
C GLY A 303 5.55 -8.58 4.32
N LEU A 304 6.64 -7.89 4.64
CA LEU A 304 7.03 -6.62 4.00
C LEU A 304 8.11 -6.81 2.93
N GLY A 305 8.90 -7.90 2.98
CA GLY A 305 10.05 -8.10 2.12
C GLY A 305 9.73 -7.99 0.64
N MET A 306 8.71 -8.67 0.13
CA MET A 306 8.34 -8.62 -1.30
C MET A 306 7.73 -7.29 -1.72
N TYR A 307 7.01 -6.61 -0.83
CA TYR A 307 6.53 -5.24 -1.07
C TYR A 307 7.72 -4.28 -1.25
N ILE A 308 8.72 -4.37 -0.36
CA ILE A 308 9.95 -3.55 -0.43
C ILE A 308 10.72 -3.87 -1.70
N VAL A 309 10.92 -5.15 -2.04
CA VAL A 309 11.58 -5.58 -3.28
C VAL A 309 10.92 -4.95 -4.51
N ASN A 310 9.60 -5.10 -4.65
CA ASN A 310 8.87 -4.53 -5.78
C ASN A 310 8.99 -2.99 -5.82
N GLY A 311 8.86 -2.32 -4.68
CA GLY A 311 9.02 -0.87 -4.57
C GLY A 311 10.41 -0.40 -4.96
N LEU A 312 11.45 -1.03 -4.45
CA LEU A 312 12.84 -0.68 -4.74
C LEU A 312 13.18 -0.91 -6.21
N VAL A 313 12.79 -2.04 -6.79
CA VAL A 313 13.01 -2.34 -8.22
C VAL A 313 12.35 -1.28 -9.10
N ARG A 314 11.07 -0.96 -8.84
CA ARG A 314 10.33 0.06 -9.60
C ARG A 314 10.93 1.46 -9.50
N ILE A 315 11.36 1.88 -8.31
CA ILE A 315 11.99 3.20 -8.13
C ILE A 315 13.32 3.29 -8.89
N HIS A 316 14.04 2.17 -9.08
CA HIS A 316 15.25 2.10 -9.91
C HIS A 316 14.95 2.05 -11.42
N GLY A 317 13.68 1.95 -11.82
CA GLY A 317 13.30 1.80 -13.23
C GLY A 317 13.43 0.36 -13.75
N GLY A 318 13.56 -0.60 -12.85
CA GLY A 318 13.55 -2.03 -13.15
C GLY A 318 12.15 -2.64 -13.19
N GLU A 319 12.08 -3.90 -13.58
CA GLU A 319 10.86 -4.71 -13.62
C GLU A 319 11.02 -5.99 -12.81
N LEU A 320 9.95 -6.43 -12.15
CA LEU A 320 9.92 -7.66 -11.38
C LEU A 320 8.75 -8.55 -11.82
N ARG A 321 9.02 -9.84 -12.00
CA ARG A 321 8.03 -10.85 -12.38
C ARG A 321 8.19 -12.11 -11.55
N ILE A 322 7.08 -12.80 -11.34
CA ILE A 322 7.03 -14.11 -10.67
C ILE A 322 6.50 -15.11 -11.67
N THR A 323 7.21 -16.23 -11.84
CA THR A 323 6.84 -17.36 -12.69
C THR A 323 7.15 -18.67 -11.96
N ASP A 324 6.90 -19.80 -12.61
CA ASP A 324 7.30 -21.10 -12.08
C ASP A 324 8.74 -21.42 -12.46
N ALA A 325 9.49 -22.00 -11.52
CA ALA A 325 10.84 -22.46 -11.81
C ALA A 325 10.82 -23.76 -12.64
N PRO A 326 11.79 -24.01 -13.54
CA PRO A 326 11.80 -25.20 -14.40
C PRO A 326 11.83 -26.54 -13.66
N GLY A 327 12.36 -26.55 -12.44
CA GLY A 327 12.43 -27.72 -11.57
C GLY A 327 11.30 -27.84 -10.55
N GLY A 328 10.25 -27.03 -10.68
CA GLY A 328 9.26 -26.78 -9.63
C GLY A 328 9.71 -25.64 -8.71
N GLY A 329 8.78 -25.07 -7.94
CA GLY A 329 9.05 -23.94 -7.06
C GLY A 329 8.77 -22.57 -7.71
N ALA A 330 9.18 -21.50 -7.03
CA ALA A 330 9.00 -20.16 -7.52
C ALA A 330 10.25 -19.65 -8.27
N ARG A 331 10.01 -18.96 -9.36
CA ARG A 331 11.03 -18.18 -10.09
C ARG A 331 10.70 -16.70 -9.94
N ILE A 332 11.62 -15.93 -9.39
CA ILE A 332 11.52 -14.48 -9.32
C ILE A 332 12.55 -13.88 -10.25
N VAL A 333 12.08 -13.08 -11.20
CA VAL A 333 12.91 -12.43 -12.23
C VAL A 333 12.89 -10.93 -11.99
N VAL A 334 14.07 -10.34 -11.90
CA VAL A 334 14.27 -8.89 -11.77
C VAL A 334 15.13 -8.39 -12.91
N ASP A 335 14.59 -7.53 -13.73
CA ASP A 335 15.33 -6.83 -14.80
C ASP A 335 15.79 -5.46 -14.26
N TRP A 336 17.11 -5.26 -14.20
CA TRP A 336 17.75 -4.04 -13.74
C TRP A 336 18.26 -3.18 -14.91
N PRO A 337 18.15 -1.83 -14.82
CA PRO A 337 18.72 -0.96 -15.83
C PRO A 337 20.26 -0.98 -15.78
N ALA A 338 20.91 -0.94 -16.96
CA ALA A 338 22.35 -0.77 -17.07
C ALA A 338 22.79 0.71 -16.99
N GLU A 339 21.86 1.65 -17.28
CA GLU A 339 22.13 3.08 -17.37
C GLU A 339 20.99 3.88 -16.68
N ASP A 340 21.26 5.16 -16.38
CA ASP A 340 20.22 6.06 -15.87
C ASP A 340 19.20 6.41 -16.96
N ARG A 341 17.98 5.88 -16.86
CA ARG A 341 16.89 6.13 -17.81
C ARG A 341 16.06 7.39 -17.51
N ARG A 342 16.50 8.23 -16.59
CA ARG A 342 15.82 9.49 -16.23
C ARG A 342 16.48 10.74 -16.82
N SER A 343 17.24 10.59 -17.93
CA SER A 343 17.73 11.72 -18.71
C SER A 343 16.72 12.13 -19.78
#